data_4697a64e8cdee99c7c929e5bca632eea
#
_entry.id   4697a64e8cdee99c7c929e5bca632eea
#
_cell.length_a   1.000
_cell.length_b   1.000
_cell.length_c   1.000
_cell.angle_alpha   90.00
_cell.angle_beta   90.00
_cell.angle_gamma   90.00
#
_symmetry.space_group_name_H-M   'P 1'
#
loop_
_entity.id
_entity.type
_entity.pdbx_description
1 polymer ?
#
loop_
_entity_poly.entity_id
_entity_poly.type
_entity_poly.pdbx_seq_one_letter_code
_entity_poly.pdbx_strand_id
1 'polypeptide(L)'
;MNNKLLVIARVIIFISIGLWFFTHNQNASLQEIDLESVNNKKPDIIITSVYDNYRVDSDLKTAWGFSCLIETPAERILFDTGGSSDILLFNLEKMNIDPRSIQKIVLSHIHGDHVGGLNGFLEQNNQVTVYIPHTFPSSIREMIINHHAKIHEISEPMKISDFVYSTGELPGPPNEQSLLIDSQKGAVLITGCAHPGIVNIVLKAKDIIKKETIYLALGGFHQPPLSVVKELRKIGVKKVAPSHCTGDSVREIFAEEYQEDFIEFGVGQVIKIEKNSTSRLRF
;
A
#
# COMPACT_ATOMS: atom_id res chain seq x y z
N MET A 1 26.12 69.05 -18.41
CA MET A 1 24.90 68.21 -18.21
C MET A 1 24.82 67.84 -16.74
N ASN A 2 23.74 68.19 -16.11
CA ASN A 2 23.57 68.28 -14.65
C ASN A 2 23.62 66.95 -13.93
N ASN A 3 24.53 66.81 -12.99
CA ASN A 3 24.64 65.60 -12.09
C ASN A 3 23.35 65.24 -11.36
N LYS A 4 22.36 66.12 -11.25
CA LYS A 4 21.04 65.90 -10.65
C LYS A 4 20.14 64.98 -11.50
N LEU A 5 20.24 65.01 -12.82
CA LEU A 5 19.46 64.14 -13.71
C LEU A 5 19.93 62.70 -13.67
N LEU A 6 21.26 62.46 -13.48
CA LEU A 6 21.83 61.11 -13.39
C LEU A 6 21.43 60.41 -12.09
N VAL A 7 21.26 61.16 -10.99
CA VAL A 7 20.86 60.58 -9.67
C VAL A 7 19.40 60.18 -9.70
N ILE A 8 18.51 60.98 -10.33
CA ILE A 8 17.08 60.68 -10.43
C ILE A 8 16.86 59.43 -11.31
N ALA A 9 17.56 59.29 -12.42
CA ALA A 9 17.46 58.10 -13.28
C ALA A 9 17.91 56.81 -12.58
N ARG A 10 18.96 56.87 -11.74
CA ARG A 10 19.43 55.71 -10.97
C ARG A 10 18.43 55.31 -9.85
N VAL A 11 17.80 56.24 -9.18
CA VAL A 11 16.80 55.98 -8.12
C VAL A 11 15.54 55.32 -8.69
N ILE A 12 15.07 55.81 -9.85
CA ILE A 12 13.89 55.23 -10.52
C ILE A 12 14.16 53.80 -11.00
N ILE A 13 15.32 53.50 -11.51
CA ILE A 13 15.68 52.13 -11.92
C ILE A 13 15.77 51.18 -10.72
N PHE A 14 16.32 51.62 -9.58
CA PHE A 14 16.34 50.77 -8.37
C PHE A 14 14.97 50.54 -7.78
N ILE A 15 14.04 51.50 -7.81
CA ILE A 15 12.67 51.34 -7.31
C ILE A 15 11.90 50.38 -8.24
N SER A 16 12.02 50.49 -9.57
CA SER A 16 11.35 49.60 -10.52
C SER A 16 11.88 48.13 -10.45
N ILE A 17 13.18 47.94 -10.25
CA ILE A 17 13.79 46.62 -10.04
C ILE A 17 13.34 46.02 -8.68
N GLY A 18 13.31 46.82 -7.63
CA GLY A 18 12.85 46.40 -6.30
C GLY A 18 11.37 45.98 -6.31
N LEU A 19 10.50 46.73 -6.99
CA LEU A 19 9.08 46.37 -7.15
C LEU A 19 8.90 45.11 -8.02
N TRP A 20 9.71 44.92 -9.07
CA TRP A 20 9.67 43.74 -9.92
C TRP A 20 10.09 42.49 -9.15
N PHE A 21 11.15 42.53 -8.33
CA PHE A 21 11.57 41.44 -7.47
C PHE A 21 10.53 41.13 -6.37
N PHE A 22 9.90 42.18 -5.79
CA PHE A 22 8.90 41.97 -4.75
C PHE A 22 7.62 41.32 -5.28
N THR A 23 7.13 41.72 -6.46
CA THR A 23 5.94 41.13 -7.10
C THR A 23 6.22 39.72 -7.63
N HIS A 24 7.43 39.43 -8.16
CA HIS A 24 7.81 38.08 -8.61
C HIS A 24 8.00 37.12 -7.44
N ASN A 25 8.56 37.59 -6.31
CA ASN A 25 8.77 36.77 -5.13
C ASN A 25 7.43 36.43 -4.43
N GLN A 26 6.46 37.36 -4.44
CA GLN A 26 5.11 37.09 -3.92
C GLN A 26 4.36 36.08 -4.78
N ASN A 27 4.48 36.14 -6.10
CA ASN A 27 3.86 35.18 -7.00
C ASN A 27 4.52 33.80 -6.95
N ALA A 28 5.85 33.74 -6.75
CA ALA A 28 6.56 32.46 -6.56
C ALA A 28 6.17 31.78 -5.25
N SER A 29 6.00 32.54 -4.14
CA SER A 29 5.58 31.98 -2.87
C SER A 29 4.13 31.50 -2.86
N LEU A 30 3.23 32.17 -3.58
CA LEU A 30 1.84 31.74 -3.73
C LEU A 30 1.70 30.51 -4.65
N GLN A 31 2.54 30.39 -5.69
CA GLN A 31 2.57 29.19 -6.53
C GLN A 31 3.18 27.97 -5.80
N GLU A 32 4.24 28.16 -4.99
CA GLU A 32 4.79 27.08 -4.17
C GLU A 32 3.82 26.58 -3.11
N ILE A 33 3.05 27.47 -2.45
CA ILE A 33 2.05 27.08 -1.46
C ILE A 33 0.92 26.28 -2.10
N ASP A 34 0.51 26.64 -3.33
CA ASP A 34 -0.57 25.92 -4.03
C ASP A 34 -0.09 24.56 -4.58
N LEU A 35 1.15 24.45 -5.03
CA LEU A 35 1.76 23.21 -5.47
C LEU A 35 2.02 22.22 -4.31
N GLU A 36 2.41 22.69 -3.12
CA GLU A 36 2.53 21.83 -1.94
C GLU A 36 1.16 21.34 -1.44
N SER A 37 0.13 22.17 -1.50
CA SER A 37 -1.22 21.79 -1.08
C SER A 37 -1.86 20.77 -2.04
N VAL A 38 -1.56 20.83 -3.34
CA VAL A 38 -2.01 19.87 -4.36
C VAL A 38 -1.25 18.55 -4.25
N ASN A 39 0.04 18.58 -3.94
CA ASN A 39 0.88 17.37 -3.82
C ASN A 39 0.66 16.59 -2.53
N ASN A 40 -0.01 17.14 -1.51
CA ASN A 40 -0.24 16.48 -0.22
C ASN A 40 -1.63 15.84 -0.09
N LYS A 41 -2.43 15.82 -1.15
CA LYS A 41 -3.74 15.16 -1.12
C LYS A 41 -3.57 13.66 -1.25
N LYS A 42 -3.85 12.95 -0.15
CA LYS A 42 -3.83 11.48 -0.14
C LYS A 42 -4.76 10.92 -1.19
N PRO A 43 -4.33 9.90 -1.94
CA PRO A 43 -5.09 9.34 -3.06
C PRO A 43 -6.29 8.52 -2.60
N ASP A 44 -7.22 8.31 -3.50
CA ASP A 44 -8.16 7.20 -3.44
C ASP A 44 -7.41 5.90 -3.71
N ILE A 45 -7.78 4.83 -3.02
CA ILE A 45 -7.09 3.55 -3.08
C ILE A 45 -8.12 2.46 -3.33
N ILE A 46 -7.78 1.54 -4.24
CA ILE A 46 -8.56 0.33 -4.49
C ILE A 46 -7.67 -0.86 -4.11
N ILE A 47 -8.22 -1.78 -3.31
CA ILE A 47 -7.57 -3.04 -2.95
C ILE A 47 -8.45 -4.17 -3.45
N THR A 48 -7.92 -5.00 -4.35
CA THR A 48 -8.62 -6.12 -4.96
C THR A 48 -7.94 -7.43 -4.58
N SER A 49 -8.66 -8.37 -3.95
CA SER A 49 -8.15 -9.71 -3.70
C SER A 49 -8.12 -10.50 -5.02
N VAL A 50 -6.94 -10.89 -5.48
CA VAL A 50 -6.74 -11.62 -6.74
C VAL A 50 -6.40 -13.10 -6.51
N TYR A 51 -6.03 -13.48 -5.27
CA TYR A 51 -5.76 -14.85 -4.88
C TYR A 51 -6.05 -15.03 -3.39
N ASP A 52 -6.92 -15.98 -3.05
CA ASP A 52 -7.26 -16.34 -1.67
C ASP A 52 -7.86 -17.75 -1.65
N ASN A 53 -7.85 -18.41 -0.51
CA ASN A 53 -8.60 -19.66 -0.30
C ASN A 53 -10.09 -19.43 0.01
N TYR A 54 -10.48 -18.21 0.36
CA TYR A 54 -11.88 -17.79 0.47
C TYR A 54 -12.38 -17.21 -0.85
N ARG A 55 -13.67 -17.39 -1.15
CA ARG A 55 -14.29 -16.99 -2.40
C ARG A 55 -15.38 -15.95 -2.16
N VAL A 56 -15.30 -14.84 -2.88
CA VAL A 56 -16.37 -13.84 -2.97
C VAL A 56 -17.00 -13.86 -4.37
N ASP A 57 -16.20 -14.03 -5.42
CA ASP A 57 -16.66 -14.13 -6.80
C ASP A 57 -16.60 -15.60 -7.29
N SER A 58 -17.73 -16.14 -7.77
CA SER A 58 -17.85 -17.53 -8.22
C SER A 58 -17.10 -17.84 -9.52
N ASP A 59 -16.79 -16.83 -10.33
CA ASP A 59 -16.11 -16.97 -11.62
C ASP A 59 -14.59 -17.08 -11.47
N LEU A 60 -14.08 -16.84 -10.26
CA LEU A 60 -12.68 -16.88 -9.91
C LEU A 60 -12.26 -18.18 -9.24
N LYS A 61 -11.00 -18.54 -9.41
CA LYS A 61 -10.40 -19.72 -8.79
C LYS A 61 -9.88 -19.40 -7.39
N THR A 62 -10.11 -20.32 -6.46
CA THR A 62 -9.54 -20.29 -5.10
C THR A 62 -8.48 -21.37 -4.95
N ALA A 63 -7.46 -21.08 -4.18
CA ALA A 63 -6.50 -22.06 -3.66
C ALA A 63 -5.84 -21.50 -2.40
N TRP A 64 -5.16 -22.36 -1.66
CA TRP A 64 -4.39 -21.93 -0.50
C TRP A 64 -3.30 -20.94 -0.91
N GLY A 65 -3.31 -19.75 -0.31
CA GLY A 65 -2.38 -18.66 -0.58
C GLY A 65 -3.07 -17.29 -0.58
N PHE A 66 -2.27 -16.25 -0.76
CA PHE A 66 -2.74 -14.87 -0.72
C PHE A 66 -2.09 -14.01 -1.81
N SER A 67 -2.89 -13.15 -2.42
CA SER A 67 -2.40 -12.01 -3.21
C SER A 67 -3.49 -10.96 -3.33
N CYS A 68 -3.11 -9.69 -3.22
CA CYS A 68 -3.99 -8.58 -3.54
C CYS A 68 -3.31 -7.51 -4.39
N LEU A 69 -4.09 -6.88 -5.27
CA LEU A 69 -3.68 -5.74 -6.07
C LEU A 69 -4.06 -4.45 -5.35
N ILE A 70 -3.09 -3.56 -5.17
CA ILE A 70 -3.28 -2.21 -4.66
C ILE A 70 -3.16 -1.24 -5.85
N GLU A 71 -4.22 -0.46 -6.07
CA GLU A 71 -4.27 0.55 -7.13
C GLU A 71 -4.33 1.94 -6.50
N THR A 72 -3.41 2.78 -6.92
CA THR A 72 -3.38 4.21 -6.63
C THR A 72 -3.47 4.97 -7.95
N PRO A 73 -3.74 6.29 -7.98
CA PRO A 73 -3.69 7.06 -9.22
C PRO A 73 -2.33 7.03 -9.93
N ALA A 74 -1.25 6.76 -9.19
CA ALA A 74 0.12 6.76 -9.70
C ALA A 74 0.57 5.40 -10.23
N GLU A 75 0.14 4.30 -9.58
CA GLU A 75 0.70 2.98 -9.88
C GLU A 75 -0.14 1.83 -9.30
N ARG A 76 0.17 0.62 -9.78
CA ARG A 76 -0.37 -0.65 -9.33
C ARG A 76 0.72 -1.49 -8.67
N ILE A 77 0.44 -1.99 -7.48
CA ILE A 77 1.34 -2.81 -6.67
C ILE A 77 0.67 -4.14 -6.41
N LEU A 78 1.29 -5.24 -6.77
CA LEU A 78 0.85 -6.58 -6.38
C LEU A 78 1.54 -6.96 -5.07
N PHE A 79 0.74 -7.26 -4.05
CA PHE A 79 1.23 -7.77 -2.78
C PHE A 79 1.01 -9.28 -2.73
N ASP A 80 2.11 -10.04 -2.63
CA ASP A 80 2.22 -11.48 -2.80
C ASP A 80 1.74 -11.98 -4.18
N THR A 81 1.95 -13.26 -4.46
CA THR A 81 1.64 -13.87 -5.76
C THR A 81 0.84 -15.18 -5.67
N GLY A 82 0.37 -15.52 -4.46
CA GLY A 82 -0.31 -16.79 -4.24
C GLY A 82 0.58 -18.02 -4.42
N GLY A 83 -0.02 -19.19 -4.37
CA GLY A 83 0.68 -20.49 -4.46
C GLY A 83 0.83 -21.04 -5.87
N SER A 84 0.16 -20.46 -6.88
CA SER A 84 0.13 -20.99 -8.26
C SER A 84 0.05 -19.88 -9.29
N SER A 85 0.99 -19.88 -10.24
CA SER A 85 0.98 -18.98 -11.39
C SER A 85 -0.30 -19.10 -12.22
N ASP A 86 -0.75 -20.33 -12.49
CA ASP A 86 -1.93 -20.59 -13.32
C ASP A 86 -3.20 -20.01 -12.72
N ILE A 87 -3.34 -20.07 -11.38
CA ILE A 87 -4.50 -19.53 -10.68
C ILE A 87 -4.42 -18.00 -10.62
N LEU A 88 -3.25 -17.46 -10.29
CA LEU A 88 -3.03 -16.02 -10.26
C LEU A 88 -3.33 -15.39 -11.62
N LEU A 89 -2.72 -15.90 -12.68
CA LEU A 89 -2.88 -15.36 -14.04
C LEU A 89 -4.30 -15.54 -14.56
N PHE A 90 -4.96 -16.68 -14.28
CA PHE A 90 -6.37 -16.90 -14.60
C PHE A 90 -7.26 -15.85 -13.95
N ASN A 91 -7.07 -15.59 -12.64
CA ASN A 91 -7.88 -14.61 -11.91
C ASN A 91 -7.62 -13.18 -12.42
N LEU A 92 -6.37 -12.81 -12.68
CA LEU A 92 -6.04 -11.50 -13.26
C LEU A 92 -6.72 -11.31 -14.63
N GLU A 93 -6.67 -12.32 -15.49
CA GLU A 93 -7.35 -12.31 -16.81
C GLU A 93 -8.87 -12.14 -16.65
N LYS A 94 -9.51 -12.94 -15.79
CA LYS A 94 -10.96 -12.86 -15.52
C LYS A 94 -11.40 -11.51 -14.99
N MET A 95 -10.57 -10.88 -14.19
CA MET A 95 -10.80 -9.54 -13.65
C MET A 95 -10.42 -8.41 -14.62
N ASN A 96 -9.99 -8.73 -15.86
CA ASN A 96 -9.48 -7.78 -16.85
C ASN A 96 -8.28 -6.94 -16.34
N ILE A 97 -7.43 -7.55 -15.53
CA ILE A 97 -6.19 -6.95 -15.03
C ILE A 97 -5.03 -7.45 -15.88
N ASP A 98 -4.46 -6.58 -16.72
CA ASP A 98 -3.25 -6.90 -17.48
C ASP A 98 -2.04 -6.94 -16.54
N PRO A 99 -1.32 -8.07 -16.39
CA PRO A 99 -0.11 -8.13 -15.58
C PRO A 99 0.92 -7.05 -15.92
N ARG A 100 0.99 -6.61 -17.18
CA ARG A 100 1.91 -5.54 -17.64
C ARG A 100 1.56 -4.16 -17.12
N SER A 101 0.35 -3.99 -16.58
CA SER A 101 -0.06 -2.76 -15.92
C SER A 101 0.43 -2.63 -14.47
N ILE A 102 1.10 -3.66 -13.92
CA ILE A 102 1.62 -3.69 -12.55
C ILE A 102 3.10 -3.28 -12.58
N GLN A 103 3.48 -2.30 -11.77
CA GLN A 103 4.84 -1.75 -11.72
C GLN A 103 5.70 -2.35 -10.63
N LYS A 104 5.08 -2.83 -9.54
CA LYS A 104 5.79 -3.33 -8.37
C LYS A 104 5.15 -4.62 -7.85
N ILE A 105 5.99 -5.52 -7.36
CA ILE A 105 5.58 -6.67 -6.56
C ILE A 105 6.23 -6.53 -5.19
N VAL A 106 5.46 -6.75 -4.13
CA VAL A 106 6.00 -6.80 -2.77
C VAL A 106 5.67 -8.19 -2.20
N LEU A 107 6.69 -8.96 -1.88
CA LEU A 107 6.52 -10.29 -1.29
C LEU A 107 6.63 -10.18 0.23
N SER A 108 5.62 -10.67 0.94
CA SER A 108 5.54 -10.58 2.38
C SER A 108 6.59 -11.48 3.08
N HIS A 109 6.60 -12.76 2.75
CA HIS A 109 7.50 -13.78 3.31
C HIS A 109 7.69 -14.96 2.34
N ILE A 110 8.55 -15.91 2.70
CA ILE A 110 9.08 -16.94 1.78
C ILE A 110 8.14 -18.14 1.54
N HIS A 111 7.05 -18.32 2.23
CA HIS A 111 6.21 -19.51 2.03
C HIS A 111 5.67 -19.59 0.59
N GLY A 112 5.59 -20.83 0.09
CA GLY A 112 5.23 -21.10 -1.30
C GLY A 112 3.86 -20.59 -1.72
N ASP A 113 2.92 -20.49 -0.79
CA ASP A 113 1.57 -19.96 -0.99
C ASP A 113 1.51 -18.42 -1.09
N HIS A 114 2.67 -17.74 -1.00
CA HIS A 114 2.85 -16.29 -1.21
C HIS A 114 3.77 -15.97 -2.39
N VAL A 115 4.72 -16.86 -2.69
CA VAL A 115 5.72 -16.65 -3.76
C VAL A 115 5.54 -17.58 -4.97
N GLY A 116 4.64 -18.56 -4.90
CA GLY A 116 4.51 -19.60 -5.92
C GLY A 116 4.05 -19.10 -7.28
N GLY A 117 3.31 -17.99 -7.34
CA GLY A 117 2.91 -17.36 -8.58
C GLY A 117 3.96 -16.48 -9.24
N LEU A 118 5.07 -16.17 -8.54
CA LEU A 118 6.06 -15.18 -8.99
C LEU A 118 6.67 -15.54 -10.34
N ASN A 119 7.12 -16.79 -10.54
CA ASN A 119 7.78 -17.22 -11.77
C ASN A 119 6.90 -16.95 -13.01
N GLY A 120 5.66 -17.46 -13.00
CA GLY A 120 4.75 -17.27 -14.15
C GLY A 120 4.31 -15.81 -14.30
N PHE A 121 4.23 -15.03 -13.23
CA PHE A 121 3.99 -13.60 -13.35
C PHE A 121 5.16 -12.89 -14.07
N LEU A 122 6.41 -13.20 -13.69
CA LEU A 122 7.61 -12.61 -14.33
C LEU A 122 7.78 -12.99 -15.80
N GLU A 123 7.25 -14.14 -16.23
CA GLU A 123 7.14 -14.53 -17.64
C GLU A 123 6.20 -13.59 -18.43
N GLN A 124 5.17 -13.05 -17.79
CA GLN A 124 4.22 -12.12 -18.40
C GLN A 124 4.69 -10.66 -18.30
N ASN A 125 5.33 -10.31 -17.19
CA ASN A 125 5.84 -8.96 -16.95
C ASN A 125 7.11 -8.97 -16.11
N ASN A 126 8.24 -8.77 -16.74
CA ASN A 126 9.55 -8.61 -16.09
C ASN A 126 9.97 -7.15 -15.92
N GLN A 127 9.14 -6.19 -16.33
CA GLN A 127 9.42 -4.75 -16.18
C GLN A 127 8.98 -4.21 -14.82
N VAL A 128 8.97 -5.07 -13.80
CA VAL A 128 8.59 -4.75 -12.43
C VAL A 128 9.81 -4.61 -11.53
N THR A 129 9.62 -3.91 -10.40
CA THR A 129 10.54 -3.98 -9.26
C THR A 129 9.93 -4.92 -8.22
N VAL A 130 10.65 -5.97 -7.86
CA VAL A 130 10.24 -6.94 -6.82
C VAL A 130 10.92 -6.59 -5.50
N TYR A 131 10.13 -6.30 -4.48
CA TYR A 131 10.57 -5.99 -3.13
C TYR A 131 10.45 -7.25 -2.27
N ILE A 132 11.57 -7.70 -1.71
CA ILE A 132 11.65 -8.93 -0.90
C ILE A 132 12.30 -8.66 0.45
N PRO A 133 11.93 -9.40 1.53
CA PRO A 133 12.71 -9.43 2.75
C PRO A 133 14.17 -9.81 2.52
N HIS A 134 15.07 -9.17 3.26
CA HIS A 134 16.51 -9.44 3.12
C HIS A 134 16.88 -10.91 3.42
N THR A 135 16.14 -11.57 4.30
CA THR A 135 16.40 -12.99 4.64
C THR A 135 15.89 -13.99 3.60
N PHE A 136 15.31 -13.55 2.48
CA PHE A 136 14.90 -14.48 1.43
C PHE A 136 16.09 -15.32 0.90
N PRO A 137 15.87 -16.59 0.53
CA PRO A 137 16.92 -17.44 -0.01
C PRO A 137 17.43 -16.97 -1.37
N SER A 138 18.67 -17.31 -1.73
CA SER A 138 19.28 -16.94 -3.01
C SER A 138 18.48 -17.40 -4.22
N SER A 139 17.77 -18.53 -4.11
CA SER A 139 16.96 -19.10 -5.20
C SER A 139 15.86 -18.11 -5.69
N ILE A 140 15.25 -17.34 -4.82
CA ILE A 140 14.25 -16.31 -5.21
C ILE A 140 14.97 -15.14 -5.88
N ARG A 141 16.12 -14.70 -5.35
CA ARG A 141 16.92 -13.64 -5.98
C ARG A 141 17.35 -14.03 -7.39
N GLU A 142 17.87 -15.23 -7.54
CA GLU A 142 18.32 -15.79 -8.81
C GLU A 142 17.15 -15.89 -9.80
N MET A 143 15.97 -16.33 -9.37
CA MET A 143 14.76 -16.35 -10.19
C MET A 143 14.45 -14.95 -10.73
N ILE A 144 14.38 -13.93 -9.86
CA ILE A 144 14.07 -12.54 -10.24
C ILE A 144 15.12 -12.01 -11.24
N ILE A 145 16.41 -12.25 -10.97
CA ILE A 145 17.51 -11.80 -11.83
C ILE A 145 17.47 -12.52 -13.18
N ASN A 146 17.19 -13.80 -13.22
CA ASN A 146 17.12 -14.59 -14.45
C ASN A 146 15.96 -14.13 -15.37
N HIS A 147 14.89 -13.60 -14.80
CA HIS A 147 13.81 -12.93 -15.54
C HIS A 147 14.15 -11.48 -15.93
N HIS A 148 15.34 -10.95 -15.57
CA HIS A 148 15.76 -9.57 -15.80
C HIS A 148 14.88 -8.52 -15.11
N ALA A 149 14.11 -8.91 -14.09
CA ALA A 149 13.36 -7.98 -13.26
C ALA A 149 14.28 -7.28 -12.24
N LYS A 150 13.84 -6.10 -11.80
CA LYS A 150 14.56 -5.37 -10.75
C LYS A 150 14.24 -5.97 -9.39
N ILE A 151 15.25 -6.04 -8.52
CA ILE A 151 15.09 -6.52 -7.14
C ILE A 151 15.44 -5.41 -6.16
N HIS A 152 14.69 -5.34 -5.06
CA HIS A 152 14.97 -4.48 -3.93
C HIS A 152 14.81 -5.27 -2.62
N GLU A 153 15.89 -5.38 -1.86
CA GLU A 153 15.88 -6.09 -0.57
C GLU A 153 15.47 -5.14 0.56
N ILE A 154 14.58 -5.59 1.44
CA ILE A 154 14.02 -4.83 2.54
C ILE A 154 14.52 -5.41 3.86
N SER A 155 15.15 -4.58 4.70
CA SER A 155 15.46 -4.87 6.10
C SER A 155 14.71 -3.92 7.04
N GLU A 156 14.74 -2.63 6.73
CA GLU A 156 14.17 -1.58 7.56
C GLU A 156 12.89 -0.99 6.92
N PRO A 157 12.05 -0.32 7.69
CA PRO A 157 10.90 0.38 7.14
C PRO A 157 11.30 1.35 6.03
N MET A 158 10.60 1.29 4.90
CA MET A 158 10.90 2.18 3.79
C MET A 158 9.66 2.55 2.97
N LYS A 159 9.74 3.66 2.27
CA LYS A 159 8.74 4.09 1.30
C LYS A 159 8.87 3.26 0.01
N ILE A 160 7.81 2.55 -0.36
CA ILE A 160 7.70 1.78 -1.62
C ILE A 160 7.22 2.70 -2.74
N SER A 161 6.29 3.58 -2.42
CA SER A 161 5.62 4.49 -3.33
C SER A 161 5.03 5.67 -2.56
N ASP A 162 4.46 6.65 -3.25
CA ASP A 162 3.72 7.71 -2.57
C ASP A 162 2.60 7.11 -1.73
N PHE A 163 2.61 7.45 -0.43
CA PHE A 163 1.67 6.95 0.59
C PHE A 163 1.71 5.43 0.87
N VAL A 164 2.62 4.66 0.24
CA VAL A 164 2.78 3.21 0.47
C VAL A 164 4.15 2.92 1.06
N TYR A 165 4.18 2.20 2.17
CA TYR A 165 5.40 1.88 2.92
C TYR A 165 5.47 0.38 3.22
N SER A 166 6.69 -0.16 3.31
CA SER A 166 6.96 -1.44 3.97
C SER A 166 7.19 -1.23 5.46
N THR A 167 6.72 -2.15 6.28
CA THR A 167 7.07 -2.21 7.71
C THR A 167 8.54 -2.48 7.98
N GLY A 168 9.32 -2.81 6.94
CA GLY A 168 10.58 -3.49 7.11
C GLY A 168 10.37 -4.97 7.41
N GLU A 169 11.45 -5.72 7.43
CA GLU A 169 11.46 -7.12 7.79
C GLU A 169 11.31 -7.28 9.30
N LEU A 170 10.19 -7.86 9.74
CA LEU A 170 9.89 -8.13 11.14
C LEU A 170 10.24 -9.60 11.48
N PRO A 171 10.81 -9.86 12.68
CA PRO A 171 11.17 -11.19 13.08
C PRO A 171 9.94 -12.08 13.28
N GLY A 172 9.99 -13.26 12.69
CA GLY A 172 9.02 -14.34 12.80
C GLY A 172 9.66 -15.64 12.34
N PRO A 173 9.04 -16.81 12.48
CA PRO A 173 9.37 -18.00 11.70
C PRO A 173 8.33 -18.23 10.58
N PRO A 174 8.55 -17.74 9.33
CA PRO A 174 9.64 -16.92 8.79
C PRO A 174 9.51 -15.42 9.10
N ASN A 175 10.58 -14.66 8.84
CA ASN A 175 10.50 -13.21 8.85
C ASN A 175 9.53 -12.70 7.79
N GLU A 176 8.82 -11.62 8.08
CA GLU A 176 7.77 -11.09 7.22
C GLU A 176 7.76 -9.56 7.19
N GLN A 177 7.50 -8.98 6.02
CA GLN A 177 7.13 -7.58 5.88
C GLN A 177 5.64 -7.43 5.55
N SER A 178 5.07 -6.31 5.96
CA SER A 178 3.68 -5.93 5.65
C SER A 178 3.66 -4.61 4.90
N LEU A 179 2.60 -4.35 4.13
CA LEU A 179 2.39 -3.04 3.52
C LEU A 179 1.52 -2.15 4.41
N LEU A 180 1.89 -0.89 4.44
CA LEU A 180 1.19 0.16 5.16
C LEU A 180 0.87 1.29 4.18
N ILE A 181 -0.41 1.67 4.08
CA ILE A 181 -0.89 2.70 3.18
C ILE A 181 -1.47 3.85 3.98
N ASP A 182 -0.94 5.06 3.77
CA ASP A 182 -1.46 6.27 4.41
C ASP A 182 -2.61 6.87 3.60
N SER A 183 -3.82 6.34 3.79
CA SER A 183 -5.01 6.75 3.06
C SER A 183 -5.72 7.98 3.65
N GLN A 184 -6.73 8.48 2.93
CA GLN A 184 -7.58 9.59 3.36
C GLN A 184 -8.39 9.26 4.63
N LYS A 185 -8.79 7.99 4.82
CA LYS A 185 -9.56 7.53 6.00
C LYS A 185 -8.65 7.14 7.18
N GLY A 186 -7.35 7.04 6.97
CA GLY A 186 -6.37 6.60 7.95
C GLY A 186 -5.43 5.54 7.37
N ALA A 187 -4.66 4.91 8.25
CA ALA A 187 -3.72 3.88 7.84
C ALA A 187 -4.42 2.57 7.48
N VAL A 188 -4.03 1.97 6.37
CA VAL A 188 -4.41 0.61 5.98
C VAL A 188 -3.20 -0.28 6.09
N LEU A 189 -3.34 -1.38 6.80
CA LEU A 189 -2.30 -2.40 6.98
C LEU A 189 -2.68 -3.66 6.20
N ILE A 190 -1.77 -4.18 5.39
CA ILE A 190 -1.92 -5.41 4.62
C ILE A 190 -0.84 -6.39 5.05
N THR A 191 -1.23 -7.57 5.51
CA THR A 191 -0.34 -8.66 5.94
C THR A 191 -0.41 -9.84 4.99
N GLY A 192 0.68 -10.60 4.85
CA GLY A 192 0.64 -11.92 4.20
C GLY A 192 0.01 -12.96 5.11
N CYS A 193 0.76 -13.39 6.12
CA CYS A 193 0.31 -14.32 7.17
C CYS A 193 0.36 -13.72 8.59
N ALA A 194 1.07 -12.65 8.80
CA ALA A 194 1.34 -12.07 10.12
C ALA A 194 2.14 -13.00 11.05
N HIS A 195 3.17 -13.68 10.54
CA HIS A 195 4.06 -14.52 11.35
C HIS A 195 4.71 -13.82 12.55
N PRO A 196 5.07 -12.52 12.48
CA PRO A 196 5.52 -11.75 13.65
C PRO A 196 4.45 -11.55 14.73
N GLY A 197 3.19 -11.94 14.46
CA GLY A 197 2.01 -11.64 15.25
C GLY A 197 1.35 -10.33 14.83
N ILE A 198 0.04 -10.40 14.51
CA ILE A 198 -0.71 -9.24 13.98
C ILE A 198 -0.69 -8.03 14.92
N VAL A 199 -0.69 -8.24 16.24
CA VAL A 199 -0.59 -7.15 17.23
C VAL A 199 0.74 -6.41 17.11
N ASN A 200 1.86 -7.16 17.01
CA ASN A 200 3.19 -6.58 16.85
C ASN A 200 3.31 -5.77 15.55
N ILE A 201 2.74 -6.30 14.46
CA ILE A 201 2.73 -5.62 13.16
C ILE A 201 1.91 -4.32 13.23
N VAL A 202 0.73 -4.34 13.87
CA VAL A 202 -0.10 -3.14 14.08
C VAL A 202 0.65 -2.08 14.90
N LEU A 203 1.33 -2.47 15.97
CA LEU A 203 2.12 -1.53 16.78
C LEU A 203 3.27 -0.93 15.99
N LYS A 204 3.99 -1.75 15.21
CA LYS A 204 5.05 -1.27 14.30
C LYS A 204 4.50 -0.32 13.23
N ALA A 205 3.37 -0.65 12.62
CA ALA A 205 2.71 0.20 11.63
C ALA A 205 2.34 1.58 12.21
N LYS A 206 1.78 1.62 13.41
CA LYS A 206 1.46 2.88 14.12
C LYS A 206 2.70 3.72 14.38
N ASP A 207 3.81 3.09 14.77
CA ASP A 207 5.08 3.80 14.99
C ASP A 207 5.64 4.38 13.68
N ILE A 208 5.57 3.66 12.57
CA ILE A 208 6.07 4.13 11.26
C ILE A 208 5.33 5.40 10.80
N ILE A 209 3.99 5.38 10.82
CA ILE A 209 3.18 6.49 10.31
C ILE A 209 2.83 7.53 11.36
N LYS A 210 3.29 7.36 12.61
CA LYS A 210 3.02 8.24 13.76
C LYS A 210 1.52 8.52 13.95
N LYS A 211 0.70 7.45 13.91
CA LYS A 211 -0.76 7.51 14.13
C LYS A 211 -1.19 6.57 15.23
N GLU A 212 -2.18 6.99 16.02
CA GLU A 212 -2.72 6.21 17.13
C GLU A 212 -3.69 5.10 16.68
N THR A 213 -4.16 5.12 15.44
CA THR A 213 -5.15 4.17 14.95
C THR A 213 -4.81 3.62 13.56
N ILE A 214 -5.22 2.37 13.32
CA ILE A 214 -5.26 1.73 12.00
C ILE A 214 -6.71 1.73 11.52
N TYR A 215 -6.98 2.31 10.36
CA TYR A 215 -8.32 2.34 9.77
C TYR A 215 -8.80 0.95 9.37
N LEU A 216 -7.93 0.17 8.71
CA LEU A 216 -8.23 -1.18 8.24
C LEU A 216 -6.98 -2.07 8.37
N ALA A 217 -7.13 -3.26 8.95
CA ALA A 217 -6.15 -4.33 8.87
C ALA A 217 -6.74 -5.48 8.04
N LEU A 218 -6.03 -5.94 7.00
CA LEU A 218 -6.50 -6.99 6.10
C LEU A 218 -5.41 -8.00 5.76
N GLY A 219 -5.81 -9.20 5.32
CA GLY A 219 -4.93 -10.30 4.94
C GLY A 219 -4.95 -11.46 5.93
N GLY A 220 -3.93 -12.30 5.91
CA GLY A 220 -3.78 -13.43 6.84
C GLY A 220 -3.33 -12.98 8.22
N PHE A 221 -3.93 -13.55 9.28
CA PHE A 221 -3.61 -13.26 10.68
C PHE A 221 -3.07 -14.50 11.43
N HIS A 222 -2.77 -15.58 10.72
CA HIS A 222 -2.10 -16.79 11.20
C HIS A 222 -2.75 -17.45 12.43
N GLN A 223 -4.08 -17.70 12.37
CA GLN A 223 -4.84 -18.32 13.46
C GLN A 223 -4.49 -17.74 14.85
N PRO A 224 -4.63 -16.43 15.05
CA PRO A 224 -4.21 -15.82 16.31
C PRO A 224 -5.08 -16.34 17.48
N PRO A 225 -4.56 -16.31 18.71
CA PRO A 225 -5.40 -16.56 19.91
C PRO A 225 -6.62 -15.65 19.92
N LEU A 226 -7.78 -16.15 20.40
CA LEU A 226 -9.03 -15.41 20.40
C LEU A 226 -8.97 -14.07 21.17
N SER A 227 -8.08 -13.96 22.15
CA SER A 227 -7.83 -12.71 22.88
C SER A 227 -7.35 -11.57 21.99
N VAL A 228 -6.67 -11.91 20.88
CA VAL A 228 -6.13 -10.93 19.92
C VAL A 228 -7.24 -10.12 19.25
N VAL A 229 -8.42 -10.71 19.05
CA VAL A 229 -9.56 -10.04 18.43
C VAL A 229 -9.94 -8.76 19.20
N LYS A 230 -10.12 -8.88 20.52
CA LYS A 230 -10.40 -7.73 21.40
C LYS A 230 -9.20 -6.82 21.58
N GLU A 231 -8.00 -7.40 21.59
CA GLU A 231 -6.76 -6.62 21.70
C GLU A 231 -6.57 -5.68 20.51
N LEU A 232 -6.81 -6.15 19.27
CA LEU A 232 -6.73 -5.30 18.06
C LEU A 232 -7.71 -4.12 18.15
N ARG A 233 -8.95 -4.35 18.60
CA ARG A 233 -9.92 -3.27 18.83
C ARG A 233 -9.39 -2.26 19.87
N LYS A 234 -8.85 -2.76 20.99
CA LYS A 234 -8.31 -1.94 22.08
C LYS A 234 -7.12 -1.08 21.65
N ILE A 235 -6.22 -1.61 20.82
CA ILE A 235 -5.07 -0.86 20.31
C ILE A 235 -5.41 0.04 19.11
N GLY A 236 -6.68 0.17 18.74
CA GLY A 236 -7.18 1.16 17.81
C GLY A 236 -7.29 0.71 16.35
N VAL A 237 -7.38 -0.60 16.08
CA VAL A 237 -7.79 -1.11 14.76
C VAL A 237 -9.30 -0.92 14.61
N LYS A 238 -9.72 -0.12 13.63
CA LYS A 238 -11.13 0.26 13.44
C LYS A 238 -11.93 -0.79 12.66
N LYS A 239 -11.37 -1.27 11.55
CA LYS A 239 -11.96 -2.26 10.66
C LYS A 239 -11.00 -3.41 10.43
N VAL A 240 -11.55 -4.60 10.17
CA VAL A 240 -10.77 -5.79 9.84
C VAL A 240 -11.33 -6.52 8.63
N ALA A 241 -10.45 -7.11 7.85
CA ALA A 241 -10.76 -7.99 6.74
C ALA A 241 -9.85 -9.23 6.79
N PRO A 242 -9.99 -10.08 7.84
CA PRO A 242 -9.16 -11.26 8.00
C PRO A 242 -9.47 -12.32 6.93
N SER A 243 -8.43 -12.90 6.32
CA SER A 243 -8.57 -13.89 5.27
C SER A 243 -7.48 -14.97 5.36
N HIS A 244 -7.34 -15.77 4.30
CA HIS A 244 -6.27 -16.74 4.09
C HIS A 244 -6.04 -17.65 5.31
N CYS A 245 -4.89 -17.52 5.99
CA CYS A 245 -4.46 -18.36 7.10
C CYS A 245 -5.08 -17.98 8.47
N THR A 246 -6.04 -17.07 8.52
CA THR A 246 -6.70 -16.67 9.78
C THR A 246 -7.54 -17.80 10.37
N GLY A 247 -8.16 -18.64 9.53
CA GLY A 247 -9.02 -19.76 9.95
C GLY A 247 -10.46 -19.35 10.22
N ASP A 248 -11.42 -20.24 9.88
CA ASP A 248 -12.87 -19.95 9.89
C ASP A 248 -13.38 -19.54 11.26
N SER A 249 -13.06 -20.34 12.30
CA SER A 249 -13.55 -20.08 13.66
C SER A 249 -13.05 -18.74 14.23
N VAL A 250 -11.84 -18.30 13.86
CA VAL A 250 -11.30 -17.02 14.30
C VAL A 250 -11.94 -15.87 13.50
N ARG A 251 -12.21 -16.07 12.20
CA ARG A 251 -12.92 -15.10 11.37
C ARG A 251 -14.35 -14.85 11.87
N GLU A 252 -15.06 -15.90 12.29
CA GLU A 252 -16.39 -15.78 12.92
C GLU A 252 -16.34 -14.88 14.16
N ILE A 253 -15.35 -15.07 15.03
CA ILE A 253 -15.20 -14.23 16.24
C ILE A 253 -14.81 -12.79 15.87
N PHE A 254 -14.01 -12.58 14.81
CA PHE A 254 -13.77 -11.24 14.28
C PHE A 254 -15.08 -10.60 13.79
N ALA A 255 -15.94 -11.35 13.08
CA ALA A 255 -17.23 -10.85 12.61
C ALA A 255 -18.16 -10.48 13.78
N GLU A 256 -18.22 -11.29 14.82
CA GLU A 256 -19.00 -10.99 16.03
C GLU A 256 -18.50 -9.75 16.77
N GLU A 257 -17.17 -9.57 16.93
CA GLU A 257 -16.58 -8.44 17.66
C GLU A 257 -16.64 -7.14 16.85
N TYR A 258 -16.40 -7.20 15.52
CA TYR A 258 -16.28 -6.02 14.66
C TYR A 258 -17.58 -5.64 13.96
N GLN A 259 -18.56 -6.53 13.85
CA GLN A 259 -19.90 -6.29 13.28
C GLN A 259 -19.83 -5.55 11.93
N GLU A 260 -20.38 -4.35 11.81
CA GLU A 260 -20.31 -3.52 10.59
C GLU A 260 -18.90 -3.08 10.19
N ASP A 261 -17.94 -3.23 11.08
CA ASP A 261 -16.52 -2.96 10.82
C ASP A 261 -15.75 -4.21 10.36
N PHE A 262 -16.39 -5.38 10.32
CA PHE A 262 -15.88 -6.58 9.69
C PHE A 262 -16.16 -6.53 8.19
N ILE A 263 -15.15 -6.82 7.39
CA ILE A 263 -15.28 -6.89 5.93
C ILE A 263 -14.98 -8.31 5.51
N GLU A 264 -15.95 -8.96 4.85
CA GLU A 264 -15.72 -10.24 4.21
C GLU A 264 -14.64 -10.09 3.13
N PHE A 265 -13.58 -10.91 3.20
CA PHE A 265 -12.48 -10.81 2.27
C PHE A 265 -12.09 -12.18 1.71
N GLY A 266 -11.90 -12.24 0.41
CA GLY A 266 -11.59 -13.44 -0.37
C GLY A 266 -11.45 -13.05 -1.84
N VAL A 267 -11.08 -13.99 -2.71
CA VAL A 267 -10.85 -13.72 -4.13
C VAL A 267 -12.08 -13.08 -4.78
N GLY A 268 -11.88 -11.96 -5.46
CA GLY A 268 -12.93 -11.15 -6.07
C GLY A 268 -13.41 -9.96 -5.24
N GLN A 269 -13.06 -9.89 -3.94
CA GLN A 269 -13.43 -8.74 -3.12
C GLN A 269 -12.65 -7.49 -3.52
N VAL A 270 -13.39 -6.37 -3.63
CA VAL A 270 -12.83 -5.05 -3.91
C VAL A 270 -13.16 -4.10 -2.77
N ILE A 271 -12.15 -3.53 -2.14
CA ILE A 271 -12.29 -2.50 -1.11
C ILE A 271 -11.86 -1.15 -1.68
N LYS A 272 -12.78 -0.18 -1.68
CA LYS A 272 -12.51 1.19 -2.10
C LYS A 272 -12.37 2.13 -0.90
N ILE A 273 -11.27 2.85 -0.82
CA ILE A 273 -10.98 3.83 0.22
C ILE A 273 -10.93 5.21 -0.42
N GLU A 274 -12.09 5.81 -0.49
CA GLU A 274 -12.31 7.11 -1.13
C GLU A 274 -12.59 8.20 -0.07
N LYS A 275 -12.38 9.45 -0.42
CA LYS A 275 -12.82 10.59 0.40
C LYS A 275 -14.34 10.55 0.52
N ASN A 276 -14.86 10.75 1.74
CA ASN A 276 -16.29 10.99 1.88
C ASN A 276 -16.69 12.17 0.96
N SER A 277 -17.45 11.87 -0.08
CA SER A 277 -18.11 12.93 -0.84
C SER A 277 -19.08 13.62 0.14
N THR A 278 -18.71 14.79 0.66
CA THR A 278 -19.70 15.70 1.25
C THR A 278 -20.71 15.96 0.15
N SER A 279 -21.87 15.32 0.23
CA SER A 279 -23.03 15.69 -0.55
C SER A 279 -23.27 17.16 -0.28
N ARG A 280 -22.90 18.03 -1.22
CA ARG A 280 -23.40 19.39 -1.24
C ARG A 280 -24.90 19.26 -1.50
N LEU A 281 -25.69 19.25 -0.44
CA LEU A 281 -27.10 19.60 -0.53
C LEU A 281 -27.13 21.00 -1.14
N ARG A 282 -27.43 21.07 -2.43
CA ARG A 282 -27.84 22.34 -3.06
C ARG A 282 -29.28 22.57 -2.59
N PHE A 283 -29.41 23.49 -1.67
CA PHE A 283 -30.69 24.13 -1.39
C PHE A 283 -31.05 25.12 -2.50
#